data_0c032948c178cd9b49667a61e336a0f1
#
_entry.id   0c032948c178cd9b49667a61e336a0f1
#
_cell.length_a   1.000
_cell.length_b   1.000
_cell.length_c   1.000
_cell.angle_alpha   90.00
_cell.angle_beta   90.00
_cell.angle_gamma   90.00
#
_symmetry.space_group_name_H-M   'P 1'
#
loop_
_entity.id
_entity.type
_entity.pdbx_description
1 polymer ?
#
loop_
_entity_poly.entity_id
_entity_poly.type
_entity_poly.pdbx_seq_one_letter_code
_entity_poly.pdbx_strand_id
1 'polypeptide(L)'
;FLYTKNKHYEKTQKHLEKMEKQIEKLTNKLQIQNINNGLIQNNNNNVVNIQLLNHNDTDYSHLTPIDYITCLNDCNKCVKTLIEKVHFNDDKPENMNIYISSIKGRHVLVYKDNVWQIQDRKRQIDDLYDNNEVVLESWYDEYKEKYPNIIESFQRYLKNRDEDVVLNNIKEEILLML
;
A
#
# COMPACT_ATOMS: atom_id res chain seq x y z
N PHE A 1 10.95 -27.87 25.30
CA PHE A 1 10.78 -27.48 23.87
C PHE A 1 9.32 -27.35 23.45
N LEU A 2 8.40 -28.22 23.89
CA LEU A 2 6.96 -28.17 23.63
C LEU A 2 6.26 -27.03 24.40
N TYR A 3 6.68 -26.77 25.64
CA TYR A 3 6.10 -25.74 26.50
C TYR A 3 6.34 -24.31 25.99
N THR A 4 7.51 -24.05 25.41
CA THR A 4 7.86 -22.75 24.82
C THR A 4 7.12 -22.48 23.52
N LYS A 5 6.87 -23.51 22.70
CA LYS A 5 6.05 -23.40 21.46
C LYS A 5 4.59 -23.08 21.78
N ASN A 6 4.01 -23.71 22.79
CA ASN A 6 2.62 -23.48 23.20
C ASN A 6 2.41 -22.04 23.71
N LYS A 7 3.35 -21.55 24.55
CA LYS A 7 3.31 -20.19 25.07
C LYS A 7 3.46 -19.11 23.97
N HIS A 8 4.23 -19.40 22.93
CA HIS A 8 4.38 -18.51 21.78
C HIS A 8 3.08 -18.49 20.93
N TYR A 9 2.50 -19.67 20.71
CA TYR A 9 1.22 -19.83 20.01
C TYR A 9 0.08 -19.08 20.71
N GLU A 10 -0.08 -19.26 22.02
CA GLU A 10 -1.09 -18.55 22.82
C GLU A 10 -0.89 -17.01 22.79
N LYS A 11 0.36 -16.55 22.80
CA LYS A 11 0.65 -15.11 22.69
C LYS A 11 0.29 -14.55 21.32
N THR A 12 0.51 -15.32 20.28
CA THR A 12 0.14 -14.96 18.90
C THR A 12 -1.37 -14.93 18.74
N GLN A 13 -2.09 -15.91 19.27
CA GLN A 13 -3.56 -15.95 19.24
C GLN A 13 -4.18 -14.74 19.96
N LYS A 14 -3.72 -14.41 21.16
CA LYS A 14 -4.18 -13.22 21.90
C LYS A 14 -3.87 -11.91 21.16
N HIS A 15 -2.79 -11.89 20.39
CA HIS A 15 -2.44 -10.72 19.58
C HIS A 15 -3.37 -10.58 18.37
N LEU A 16 -3.70 -11.70 17.72
CA LEU A 16 -4.69 -11.77 16.63
C LEU A 16 -6.06 -11.27 17.09
N GLU A 17 -6.59 -11.80 18.21
CA GLU A 17 -7.87 -11.36 18.77
C GLU A 17 -7.90 -9.85 19.10
N LYS A 18 -6.75 -9.32 19.56
CA LYS A 18 -6.64 -7.89 19.85
C LYS A 18 -6.65 -7.05 18.58
N MET A 19 -6.02 -7.52 17.51
CA MET A 19 -6.02 -6.85 16.23
C MET A 19 -7.39 -6.89 15.57
N GLU A 20 -8.10 -8.02 15.61
CA GLU A 20 -9.48 -8.14 15.14
C GLU A 20 -10.41 -7.13 15.83
N LYS A 21 -10.32 -7.00 17.16
CA LYS A 21 -11.07 -5.99 17.91
C LYS A 21 -10.70 -4.55 17.57
N GLN A 22 -9.44 -4.29 17.19
CA GLN A 22 -9.02 -2.97 16.72
C GLN A 22 -9.58 -2.65 15.33
N ILE A 23 -9.57 -3.63 14.42
CA ILE A 23 -10.20 -3.51 13.09
C ILE A 23 -11.68 -3.19 13.24
N GLU A 24 -12.39 -3.96 14.06
CA GLU A 24 -13.81 -3.73 14.34
C GLU A 24 -14.09 -2.31 14.88
N LYS A 25 -13.26 -1.84 15.81
CA LYS A 25 -13.38 -0.47 16.35
C LYS A 25 -13.10 0.61 15.29
N LEU A 26 -12.09 0.41 14.44
CA LEU A 26 -11.77 1.37 13.38
C LEU A 26 -12.86 1.38 12.30
N THR A 27 -13.36 0.22 11.92
CA THR A 27 -14.48 0.06 11.01
C THR A 27 -15.73 0.82 11.53
N ASN A 28 -16.06 0.65 12.81
CA ASN A 28 -17.17 1.36 13.43
C ASN A 28 -16.92 2.87 13.54
N LYS A 29 -15.69 3.29 13.82
CA LYS A 29 -15.32 4.71 13.93
C LYS A 29 -15.36 5.46 12.59
N LEU A 30 -15.05 4.78 11.50
CA LEU A 30 -15.13 5.32 10.15
C LEU A 30 -16.56 5.27 9.58
N GLN A 31 -17.56 4.89 10.39
CA GLN A 31 -18.97 4.66 9.95
C GLN A 31 -19.09 3.67 8.78
N ILE A 32 -18.12 2.82 8.61
CA ILE A 32 -18.14 1.76 7.60
C ILE A 32 -18.91 0.59 8.20
N GLN A 33 -20.17 0.43 7.79
CA GLN A 33 -20.96 -0.77 8.10
C GLN A 33 -20.74 -1.79 7.00
N ASN A 34 -20.24 -2.96 7.39
CA ASN A 34 -19.95 -4.11 6.54
C ASN A 34 -18.71 -4.00 5.64
N ILE A 35 -17.57 -4.46 6.16
CA ILE A 35 -16.52 -5.03 5.33
C ILE A 35 -16.79 -6.54 5.27
N ASN A 36 -17.77 -6.94 4.49
CA ASN A 36 -17.95 -8.33 4.12
C ASN A 36 -17.50 -8.48 2.67
N ASN A 37 -16.53 -9.32 2.41
CA ASN A 37 -16.02 -9.64 1.09
C ASN A 37 -15.53 -8.44 0.26
N GLY A 38 -14.85 -7.47 0.90
CA GLY A 38 -14.33 -6.29 0.22
C GLY A 38 -15.36 -5.21 -0.15
N LEU A 39 -16.55 -5.25 0.45
CA LEU A 39 -17.56 -4.21 0.27
C LEU A 39 -17.46 -3.16 1.36
N ILE A 40 -17.27 -1.89 0.99
CA ILE A 40 -17.31 -0.73 1.87
C ILE A 40 -18.69 -0.07 1.73
N GLN A 41 -19.46 -0.01 2.80
CA GLN A 41 -20.74 0.72 2.83
C GLN A 41 -20.59 2.04 3.59
N ASN A 42 -20.93 3.16 2.95
CA ASN A 42 -20.95 4.47 3.59
C ASN A 42 -22.38 4.85 3.99
N ASN A 43 -22.58 5.28 5.26
CA ASN A 43 -23.90 5.48 5.88
C ASN A 43 -24.70 6.72 5.44
N ASN A 44 -24.25 7.46 4.44
CA ASN A 44 -24.98 8.61 3.93
C ASN A 44 -25.92 8.23 2.77
N ASN A 45 -27.02 7.54 3.03
CA ASN A 45 -28.14 7.25 2.11
C ASN A 45 -27.83 6.90 0.63
N ASN A 46 -26.58 7.01 0.22
CA ASN A 46 -26.01 6.48 -1.01
C ASN A 46 -25.13 5.30 -0.64
N VAL A 47 -25.65 4.09 -0.75
CA VAL A 47 -24.87 2.86 -0.61
C VAL A 47 -23.94 2.77 -1.83
N VAL A 48 -22.72 3.24 -1.68
CA VAL A 48 -21.67 2.98 -2.67
C VAL A 48 -21.08 1.62 -2.31
N ASN A 49 -21.45 0.60 -3.05
CA ASN A 49 -20.83 -0.73 -2.92
C ASN A 49 -19.47 -0.69 -3.64
N ILE A 50 -18.39 -0.54 -2.88
CA ILE A 50 -17.03 -0.63 -3.40
C ILE A 50 -16.56 -2.07 -3.19
N GLN A 51 -16.24 -2.77 -4.28
CA GLN A 51 -15.58 -4.05 -4.22
C GLN A 51 -14.08 -3.84 -4.31
N LEU A 52 -13.36 -4.14 -3.23
CA LEU A 52 -11.90 -4.03 -3.23
C LEU A 52 -11.27 -5.03 -4.20
N LEU A 53 -10.23 -4.61 -4.89
CA LEU A 53 -9.35 -5.50 -5.63
C LEU A 53 -8.38 -6.20 -4.69
N ASN A 54 -8.01 -7.44 -5.00
CA ASN A 54 -6.88 -8.07 -4.31
C ASN A 54 -5.63 -7.22 -4.47
N HIS A 55 -4.81 -7.15 -3.46
CA HIS A 55 -3.59 -6.35 -3.48
C HIS A 55 -2.63 -6.71 -4.64
N ASN A 56 -2.61 -7.98 -5.04
CA ASN A 56 -1.84 -8.43 -6.19
C ASN A 56 -2.47 -8.05 -7.55
N ASP A 57 -3.75 -7.66 -7.55
CA ASP A 57 -4.54 -7.30 -8.74
C ASP A 57 -4.80 -5.78 -8.78
N THR A 58 -3.95 -4.99 -8.15
CA THR A 58 -4.04 -3.53 -8.12
C THR A 58 -4.14 -2.95 -9.53
N ASP A 59 -5.12 -2.08 -9.74
CA ASP A 59 -5.39 -1.48 -11.05
C ASP A 59 -4.67 -0.13 -11.24
N TYR A 60 -3.81 -0.05 -12.23
CA TYR A 60 -3.08 1.16 -12.65
C TYR A 60 -3.73 1.88 -13.83
N SER A 61 -4.82 1.36 -14.40
CA SER A 61 -5.42 1.86 -15.66
C SER A 61 -5.96 3.29 -15.56
N HIS A 62 -6.21 3.78 -14.35
CA HIS A 62 -6.68 5.14 -14.11
C HIS A 62 -5.56 6.18 -14.21
N LEU A 63 -4.29 5.77 -14.15
CA LEU A 63 -3.15 6.68 -14.23
C LEU A 63 -2.98 7.21 -15.64
N THR A 64 -2.86 8.52 -15.74
CA THR A 64 -2.58 9.23 -16.99
C THR A 64 -1.07 9.39 -17.21
N PRO A 65 -0.62 9.72 -18.45
CA PRO A 65 0.77 10.07 -18.68
C PRO A 65 1.26 11.23 -17.79
N ILE A 66 0.38 12.17 -17.43
CA ILE A 66 0.73 13.29 -16.54
C ILE A 66 1.04 12.79 -15.13
N ASP A 67 0.34 11.76 -14.65
CA ASP A 67 0.59 11.16 -13.34
C ASP A 67 1.97 10.52 -13.28
N TYR A 68 2.34 9.74 -14.30
CA TYR A 68 3.67 9.13 -14.40
C TYR A 68 4.78 10.19 -14.51
N ILE A 69 4.58 11.23 -15.33
CA ILE A 69 5.53 12.34 -15.45
C ILE A 69 5.71 13.05 -14.10
N THR A 70 4.62 13.26 -13.37
CA THR A 70 4.65 13.87 -12.04
C THR A 70 5.45 13.02 -11.07
N CYS A 71 5.20 11.71 -11.04
CA CYS A 71 5.96 10.76 -10.21
C CYS A 71 7.46 10.82 -10.55
N LEU A 72 7.81 10.63 -11.82
CA LEU A 72 9.21 10.56 -12.27
C LEU A 72 9.99 11.85 -12.01
N ASN A 73 9.33 13.01 -12.04
CA ASN A 73 9.95 14.29 -11.70
C ASN A 73 10.14 14.51 -10.19
N ASP A 74 9.49 13.71 -9.33
CA ASP A 74 9.65 13.80 -7.86
C ASP A 74 10.93 13.13 -7.34
N CYS A 75 11.83 12.72 -8.26
CA CYS A 75 13.13 12.15 -7.97
C CYS A 75 13.04 11.02 -6.92
N ASN A 76 13.71 11.15 -5.77
CA ASN A 76 13.78 10.11 -4.74
C ASN A 76 12.41 9.73 -4.14
N LYS A 77 11.36 10.52 -4.36
CA LYS A 77 9.99 10.21 -3.90
C LYS A 77 9.11 9.59 -4.95
N CYS A 78 9.63 9.34 -6.15
CA CYS A 78 8.83 8.89 -7.30
C CYS A 78 7.98 7.65 -7.01
N VAL A 79 8.54 6.64 -6.35
CA VAL A 79 7.83 5.40 -5.97
C VAL A 79 6.75 5.69 -4.93
N LYS A 80 7.07 6.47 -3.89
CA LYS A 80 6.10 6.88 -2.86
C LYS A 80 4.92 7.64 -3.48
N THR A 81 5.19 8.58 -4.39
CA THR A 81 4.17 9.37 -5.08
C THR A 81 3.28 8.49 -5.98
N LEU A 82 3.85 7.47 -6.63
CA LEU A 82 3.05 6.49 -7.37
C LEU A 82 2.13 5.69 -6.44
N ILE A 83 2.65 5.15 -5.33
CA ILE A 83 1.87 4.41 -4.35
C ILE A 83 0.69 5.25 -3.84
N GLU A 84 0.92 6.54 -3.56
CA GLU A 84 -0.12 7.48 -3.13
C GLU A 84 -1.23 7.62 -4.17
N LYS A 85 -0.86 7.82 -5.45
CA LYS A 85 -1.83 7.95 -6.54
C LYS A 85 -2.62 6.66 -6.83
N VAL A 86 -2.05 5.50 -6.51
CA VAL A 86 -2.65 4.19 -6.79
C VAL A 86 -3.52 3.73 -5.62
N HIS A 87 -3.00 3.77 -4.38
CA HIS A 87 -3.65 3.16 -3.22
C HIS A 87 -4.41 4.14 -2.33
N PHE A 88 -4.23 5.47 -2.53
CA PHE A 88 -4.88 6.50 -1.72
C PHE A 88 -5.62 7.53 -2.59
N ASN A 89 -6.15 7.06 -3.71
CA ASN A 89 -6.96 7.86 -4.63
C ASN A 89 -8.45 7.64 -4.35
N ASP A 90 -9.13 8.71 -3.94
CA ASP A 90 -10.58 8.68 -3.65
C ASP A 90 -11.42 8.31 -4.88
N ASP A 91 -10.91 8.54 -6.10
CA ASP A 91 -11.56 8.17 -7.36
C ASP A 91 -11.37 6.69 -7.72
N LYS A 92 -10.48 5.98 -6.99
CA LYS A 92 -10.15 4.55 -7.17
C LYS A 92 -10.15 3.78 -5.84
N PRO A 93 -11.25 3.84 -5.08
CA PRO A 93 -11.31 3.24 -3.75
C PRO A 93 -11.15 1.71 -3.75
N GLU A 94 -11.36 1.04 -4.88
CA GLU A 94 -11.11 -0.41 -5.05
C GLU A 94 -9.63 -0.80 -4.85
N ASN A 95 -8.70 0.15 -5.03
CA ASN A 95 -7.26 -0.04 -4.78
C ASN A 95 -6.85 0.21 -3.31
N MET A 96 -7.76 0.64 -2.44
CA MET A 96 -7.48 0.82 -1.00
C MET A 96 -7.40 -0.54 -0.28
N ASN A 97 -6.51 -1.38 -0.73
CA ASN A 97 -6.40 -2.81 -0.38
C ASN A 97 -5.22 -3.14 0.55
N ILE A 98 -4.56 -2.11 1.09
CA ILE A 98 -3.52 -2.22 2.11
C ILE A 98 -3.75 -1.18 3.21
N TYR A 99 -3.53 -1.57 4.47
CA TYR A 99 -3.80 -0.70 5.61
C TYR A 99 -2.91 -1.04 6.80
N ILE A 100 -2.47 -0.03 7.55
CA ILE A 100 -1.73 -0.19 8.79
C ILE A 100 -2.59 0.22 9.99
N SER A 101 -2.74 -0.69 10.95
CA SER A 101 -3.51 -0.42 12.18
C SER A 101 -2.68 0.27 13.28
N SER A 102 -1.36 0.22 13.18
CA SER A 102 -0.44 0.83 14.15
C SER A 102 0.96 1.01 13.57
N ILE A 103 1.45 2.23 13.58
CA ILE A 103 2.82 2.58 13.14
C ILE A 103 3.90 1.80 13.93
N LYS A 104 3.65 1.49 15.20
CA LYS A 104 4.57 0.70 16.04
C LYS A 104 4.39 -0.81 15.89
N GLY A 105 3.36 -1.25 15.17
CA GLY A 105 3.07 -2.67 14.93
C GLY A 105 4.07 -3.29 13.94
N ARG A 106 4.16 -4.63 13.97
CA ARG A 106 4.96 -5.42 13.00
C ARG A 106 4.13 -5.92 11.83
N HIS A 107 2.86 -5.58 11.78
CA HIS A 107 1.92 -6.16 10.83
C HIS A 107 1.16 -5.07 10.09
N VAL A 108 0.77 -5.37 8.87
CA VAL A 108 -0.16 -4.62 8.04
C VAL A 108 -1.32 -5.53 7.66
N LEU A 109 -2.43 -4.94 7.30
CA LEU A 109 -3.57 -5.63 6.73
C LEU A 109 -3.52 -5.47 5.22
N VAL A 110 -3.64 -6.57 4.50
CA VAL A 110 -3.65 -6.62 3.04
C VAL A 110 -4.89 -7.38 2.60
N TYR A 111 -5.65 -6.82 1.68
CA TYR A 111 -6.79 -7.49 1.08
C TYR A 111 -6.31 -8.45 -0.01
N LYS A 112 -6.47 -9.76 0.24
CA LYS A 112 -6.00 -10.82 -0.63
C LYS A 112 -6.95 -12.02 -0.54
N ASP A 113 -7.18 -12.68 -1.66
CA ASP A 113 -8.10 -13.82 -1.75
C ASP A 113 -9.51 -13.50 -1.21
N ASN A 114 -9.97 -12.26 -1.48
CA ASN A 114 -11.25 -11.70 -1.04
C ASN A 114 -11.43 -11.58 0.48
N VAL A 115 -10.33 -11.56 1.24
CA VAL A 115 -10.33 -11.37 2.70
C VAL A 115 -9.17 -10.50 3.14
N TRP A 116 -9.34 -9.78 4.26
CA TRP A 116 -8.25 -9.08 4.91
C TRP A 116 -7.33 -10.06 5.63
N GLN A 117 -6.05 -10.04 5.27
CA GLN A 117 -5.02 -10.90 5.84
C GLN A 117 -3.98 -10.07 6.59
N ILE A 118 -3.49 -10.60 7.70
CA ILE A 118 -2.40 -10.01 8.46
C ILE A 118 -1.08 -10.46 7.86
N GLN A 119 -0.26 -9.51 7.43
CA GLN A 119 1.05 -9.75 6.82
C GLN A 119 2.18 -9.09 7.61
N ASP A 120 3.42 -9.58 7.44
CA ASP A 120 4.60 -8.92 7.98
C ASP A 120 4.80 -7.55 7.33
N ARG A 121 4.90 -6.50 8.16
CA ARG A 121 4.97 -5.12 7.70
C ARG A 121 6.18 -4.86 6.81
N LYS A 122 7.37 -5.31 7.26
CA LYS A 122 8.60 -5.02 6.54
C LYS A 122 8.54 -5.61 5.14
N ARG A 123 8.23 -6.91 5.06
CA ARG A 123 8.11 -7.61 3.79
C ARG A 123 7.08 -6.94 2.88
N GLN A 124 5.93 -6.57 3.42
CA GLN A 124 4.86 -6.01 2.59
C GLN A 124 5.19 -4.60 2.07
N ILE A 125 5.95 -3.79 2.85
CA ILE A 125 6.45 -2.49 2.38
C ILE A 125 7.54 -2.69 1.33
N ASP A 126 8.42 -3.68 1.50
CA ASP A 126 9.43 -4.02 0.50
C ASP A 126 8.74 -4.45 -0.81
N ASP A 127 7.79 -5.39 -0.76
CA ASP A 127 7.02 -5.85 -1.93
C ASP A 127 6.25 -4.68 -2.61
N LEU A 128 5.63 -3.80 -1.82
CA LEU A 128 4.90 -2.64 -2.34
C LEU A 128 5.83 -1.65 -3.05
N TYR A 129 6.99 -1.37 -2.46
CA TYR A 129 8.00 -0.52 -3.05
C TYR A 129 8.51 -1.11 -4.37
N ASP A 130 8.98 -2.36 -4.35
CA ASP A 130 9.60 -3.04 -5.49
C ASP A 130 8.62 -3.15 -6.68
N ASN A 131 7.36 -3.51 -6.42
CA ASN A 131 6.34 -3.62 -7.47
C ASN A 131 6.05 -2.27 -8.13
N ASN A 132 5.94 -1.19 -7.36
CA ASN A 132 5.68 0.14 -7.91
C ASN A 132 6.92 0.74 -8.61
N GLU A 133 8.11 0.42 -8.15
CA GLU A 133 9.35 0.77 -8.84
C GLU A 133 9.40 0.16 -10.25
N VAL A 134 9.10 -1.13 -10.38
CA VAL A 134 9.04 -1.83 -11.68
C VAL A 134 8.03 -1.17 -12.62
N VAL A 135 6.88 -0.74 -12.11
CA VAL A 135 5.88 -0.01 -12.93
C VAL A 135 6.45 1.30 -13.45
N LEU A 136 7.14 2.08 -12.61
CA LEU A 136 7.77 3.34 -13.03
C LEU A 136 8.90 3.12 -14.04
N GLU A 137 9.77 2.13 -13.80
CA GLU A 137 10.86 1.79 -14.74
C GLU A 137 10.32 1.37 -16.10
N SER A 138 9.29 0.51 -16.13
CA SER A 138 8.66 0.05 -17.36
C SER A 138 8.06 1.22 -18.14
N TRP A 139 7.34 2.12 -17.46
CA TRP A 139 6.76 3.29 -18.10
C TRP A 139 7.84 4.27 -18.59
N TYR A 140 8.89 4.50 -17.79
CA TYR A 140 10.02 5.34 -18.17
C TYR A 140 10.70 4.82 -19.43
N ASP A 141 11.00 3.52 -19.49
CA ASP A 141 11.68 2.92 -20.64
C ASP A 141 10.86 3.01 -21.92
N GLU A 142 9.53 2.89 -21.82
CA GLU A 142 8.64 3.01 -22.97
C GLU A 142 8.49 4.46 -23.47
N TYR A 143 8.48 5.44 -22.55
CA TYR A 143 8.06 6.81 -22.87
C TYR A 143 9.16 7.88 -22.75
N LYS A 144 10.38 7.56 -22.34
CA LYS A 144 11.48 8.53 -22.15
C LYS A 144 11.81 9.36 -23.40
N GLU A 145 11.71 8.76 -24.59
CA GLU A 145 11.94 9.47 -25.85
C GLU A 145 10.84 10.50 -26.15
N LYS A 146 9.62 10.23 -25.72
CA LYS A 146 8.47 11.10 -25.90
C LYS A 146 8.45 12.24 -24.86
N TYR A 147 8.97 11.99 -23.67
CA TYR A 147 8.95 12.94 -22.55
C TYR A 147 10.36 13.14 -21.97
N PRO A 148 11.28 13.81 -22.68
CA PRO A 148 12.68 13.92 -22.28
C PRO A 148 12.90 14.67 -20.95
N ASN A 149 11.92 15.43 -20.49
CA ASN A 149 11.97 16.18 -19.23
C ASN A 149 12.01 15.29 -17.97
N ILE A 150 11.65 13.99 -18.09
CA ILE A 150 11.71 13.06 -16.96
C ILE A 150 13.08 12.40 -16.79
N ILE A 151 13.95 12.47 -17.81
CA ILE A 151 15.18 11.67 -17.88
C ILE A 151 16.12 12.03 -16.74
N GLU A 152 16.42 13.32 -16.55
CA GLU A 152 17.37 13.76 -15.55
C GLU A 152 16.95 13.39 -14.11
N SER A 153 15.67 13.64 -13.77
CA SER A 153 15.13 13.37 -12.43
C SER A 153 15.13 11.88 -12.14
N PHE A 154 14.69 11.05 -13.08
CA PHE A 154 14.62 9.61 -12.87
C PHE A 154 16.00 8.96 -12.85
N GLN A 155 16.93 9.39 -13.71
CA GLN A 155 18.32 8.92 -13.64
C GLN A 155 19.01 9.28 -12.32
N ARG A 156 18.68 10.42 -11.73
CA ARG A 156 19.16 10.79 -10.40
C ARG A 156 18.60 9.88 -9.33
N TYR A 157 17.31 9.55 -9.41
CA TYR A 157 16.69 8.55 -8.54
C TYR A 157 17.39 7.19 -8.65
N LEU A 158 17.56 6.66 -9.86
CA LEU A 158 18.24 5.37 -10.10
C LEU A 158 19.67 5.31 -9.56
N LYS A 159 20.35 6.45 -9.49
CA LYS A 159 21.67 6.58 -8.87
C LYS A 159 21.64 6.51 -7.35
N ASN A 160 20.58 7.07 -6.75
CA ASN A 160 20.48 7.26 -5.30
C ASN A 160 19.75 6.10 -4.61
N ARG A 161 18.96 5.31 -5.35
CA ARG A 161 18.05 4.30 -4.78
C ARG A 161 18.77 3.21 -3.97
N ASP A 162 20.01 2.88 -4.35
CA ASP A 162 20.82 1.84 -3.67
C ASP A 162 21.49 2.37 -2.39
N GLU A 163 21.37 3.66 -2.07
CA GLU A 163 21.84 4.22 -0.81
C GLU A 163 20.87 3.85 0.31
N ASP A 164 21.34 3.07 1.29
CA ASP A 164 20.53 2.59 2.43
C ASP A 164 19.73 3.69 3.12
N VAL A 165 20.33 4.88 3.26
CA VAL A 165 19.66 6.03 3.91
C VAL A 165 18.49 6.52 3.08
N VAL A 166 18.64 6.62 1.76
CA VAL A 166 17.59 7.09 0.84
C VAL A 166 16.44 6.08 0.82
N LEU A 167 16.76 4.81 0.62
CA LEU A 167 15.77 3.73 0.56
C LEU A 167 14.97 3.60 1.85
N ASN A 168 15.64 3.63 3.01
CA ASN A 168 14.98 3.55 4.30
C ASN A 168 14.04 4.74 4.55
N ASN A 169 14.46 5.96 4.20
CA ASN A 169 13.63 7.15 4.33
C ASN A 169 12.36 7.05 3.46
N ILE A 170 12.49 6.57 2.22
CA ILE A 170 11.32 6.38 1.33
C ILE A 170 10.36 5.35 1.94
N LYS A 171 10.87 4.21 2.44
CA LYS A 171 10.05 3.16 3.06
C LYS A 171 9.38 3.62 4.35
N GLU A 172 10.03 4.49 5.12
CA GLU A 172 9.40 5.13 6.29
C GLU A 172 8.31 6.11 5.89
N GLU A 173 8.49 6.91 4.85
CA GLU A 173 7.44 7.80 4.33
C GLU A 173 6.23 7.00 3.81
N ILE A 174 6.46 5.87 3.12
CA ILE A 174 5.39 4.95 2.69
C ILE A 174 4.65 4.41 3.93
N LEU A 175 5.38 4.00 4.94
CA LEU A 175 4.80 3.50 6.19
C LEU A 175 3.90 4.52 6.89
N LEU A 176 4.26 5.79 6.86
CA LEU A 176 3.48 6.88 7.46
C LEU A 176 2.22 7.21 6.68
N MET A 177 2.18 6.87 5.41
CA MET A 177 1.03 7.08 4.51
C MET A 177 -0.01 5.97 4.66
N LEU A 178 0.41 4.70 4.95
CA LEU A 178 -0.46 3.55 5.20
C LEU A 178 -1.19 3.64 6.53
#